data_e945859c6d2e53437d4fba11fedbb925
#
_entry.id   e945859c6d2e53437d4fba11fedbb925
#
_cell.length_a   1.000
_cell.length_b   1.000
_cell.length_c   1.000
_cell.angle_alpha   90.00
_cell.angle_beta   90.00
_cell.angle_gamma   90.00
#
_symmetry.space_group_name_H-M   'P 1'
#
loop_
_entity.id
_entity.type
_entity.pdbx_description
1 polymer ?
#
loop_
_entity_poly.entity_id
_entity_poly.type
_entity_poly.pdbx_seq_one_letter_code
_entity_poly.pdbx_strand_id
1 'polypeptide(L)'
;MRIINSNGFVAAILASSIGLSGCTTVESQSFRVSQNSAVQSAKIATNADFSKYDRLLAEEMGIFFPEDSPSTDEDVQRIRQIFRNAFIAELQDYRIVEEPGPSTMSVQASLIDLRNSARADLPGMRREIRDVAKPGSLVFLMEMKDSQSNAALARAADSAQAPTFAGTRGRETDWNSVEEAARHWASLFRRFLDQNLSR
;
A
#
# COMPACT_ATOMS: atom_id res chain seq x y z
N MET A 1 38.74 42.77 41.45
CA MET A 1 39.81 42.52 42.43
C MET A 1 39.95 41.00 42.61
N ARG A 2 41.19 40.47 42.31
CA ARG A 2 41.74 39.09 42.54
C ARG A 2 41.04 37.92 41.86
N ILE A 3 41.60 37.41 40.84
CA ILE A 3 42.52 36.33 40.41
C ILE A 3 42.83 35.32 41.52
N ILE A 4 42.53 34.03 41.31
CA ILE A 4 43.44 32.91 41.62
C ILE A 4 43.17 31.75 40.62
N ASN A 5 44.29 31.33 39.99
CA ASN A 5 44.48 30.12 39.19
C ASN A 5 44.38 28.87 40.04
N SER A 6 43.99 27.76 39.43
CA SER A 6 44.58 26.47 39.79
C SER A 6 44.48 25.51 38.59
N ASN A 7 45.64 25.05 38.17
CA ASN A 7 45.93 24.01 37.20
C ASN A 7 45.44 22.65 37.67
N GLY A 8 44.92 21.84 36.76
CA GLY A 8 44.60 20.44 36.98
C GLY A 8 44.56 19.66 35.69
N PHE A 9 45.65 19.00 35.41
CA PHE A 9 45.97 17.90 34.52
C PHE A 9 44.89 17.33 33.59
N VAL A 10 45.18 17.41 32.31
CA VAL A 10 44.58 16.70 31.19
C VAL A 10 45.06 15.24 31.20
N ALA A 11 44.14 14.32 31.33
CA ALA A 11 44.35 12.92 30.91
C ALA A 11 43.54 12.65 29.64
N ALA A 12 44.22 12.61 28.53
CA ALA A 12 43.62 12.23 27.24
C ALA A 12 43.44 10.71 27.20
N ILE A 13 42.19 10.27 27.27
CA ILE A 13 41.83 8.87 26.96
C ILE A 13 41.38 8.86 25.50
N LEU A 14 42.26 8.39 24.60
CA LEU A 14 41.95 8.01 23.25
C LEU A 14 41.10 6.74 23.27
N ALA A 15 39.78 6.89 23.24
CA ALA A 15 38.87 5.79 22.97
C ALA A 15 38.78 5.62 21.44
N SER A 16 39.51 4.64 20.91
CA SER A 16 39.36 4.18 19.52
C SER A 16 38.02 3.53 19.37
N SER A 17 37.02 4.30 18.88
CA SER A 17 35.76 3.75 18.41
C SER A 17 35.98 3.06 17.07
N ILE A 18 36.12 1.74 17.10
CA ILE A 18 36.03 0.88 15.93
C ILE A 18 34.56 0.98 15.46
N GLY A 19 34.32 1.85 14.50
CA GLY A 19 33.05 1.92 13.79
C GLY A 19 32.84 0.63 13.00
N LEU A 20 32.05 -0.28 13.55
CA LEU A 20 31.43 -1.33 12.76
C LEU A 20 30.45 -0.68 11.80
N SER A 21 30.95 -0.33 10.60
CA SER A 21 30.10 -0.04 9.45
C SER A 21 29.36 -1.33 9.11
N GLY A 22 28.24 -1.55 9.77
CA GLY A 22 27.29 -2.56 9.37
C GLY A 22 26.76 -2.17 7.98
N CYS A 23 27.32 -2.75 6.94
CA CYS A 23 26.65 -2.80 5.64
C CYS A 23 25.32 -3.52 5.88
N THR A 24 24.25 -2.77 6.06
CA THR A 24 22.90 -3.30 5.87
C THR A 24 22.80 -3.67 4.40
N THR A 25 23.07 -4.92 4.09
CA THR A 25 22.70 -5.52 2.81
C THR A 25 21.19 -5.34 2.70
N VAL A 26 20.77 -4.41 1.86
CA VAL A 26 19.38 -4.33 1.41
C VAL A 26 19.15 -5.61 0.63
N GLU A 27 18.62 -6.61 1.29
CA GLU A 27 18.25 -7.87 0.66
C GLU A 27 17.18 -7.53 -0.39
N SER A 28 17.56 -7.59 -1.66
CA SER A 28 16.64 -7.30 -2.76
C SER A 28 15.61 -8.42 -2.78
N GLN A 29 14.43 -8.14 -2.26
CA GLN A 29 13.35 -9.10 -2.20
C GLN A 29 12.93 -9.49 -3.60
N SER A 30 13.06 -10.76 -3.95
CA SER A 30 12.64 -11.30 -5.24
C SER A 30 11.15 -11.64 -5.21
N PHE A 31 10.45 -11.36 -6.32
CA PHE A 31 9.03 -11.64 -6.49
C PHE A 31 8.82 -12.57 -7.67
N ARG A 32 7.89 -13.51 -7.53
CA ARG A 32 7.37 -14.34 -8.63
C ARG A 32 6.03 -13.79 -9.09
N VAL A 33 5.76 -13.86 -10.39
CA VAL A 33 4.45 -13.53 -10.96
C VAL A 33 3.47 -14.65 -10.62
N SER A 34 2.30 -14.30 -10.09
CA SER A 34 1.21 -15.24 -9.90
C SER A 34 0.42 -15.39 -11.20
N GLN A 35 0.44 -16.58 -11.80
CA GLN A 35 -0.24 -16.84 -13.09
C GLN A 35 -1.74 -17.10 -12.95
N ASN A 36 -2.20 -17.47 -11.75
CA ASN A 36 -3.61 -17.78 -11.47
C ASN A 36 -4.24 -16.72 -10.55
N SER A 37 -3.87 -15.47 -10.73
CA SER A 37 -4.41 -14.40 -9.91
C SER A 37 -5.80 -13.98 -10.41
N ALA A 38 -6.71 -13.70 -9.47
CA ALA A 38 -7.99 -13.08 -9.77
C ALA A 38 -7.85 -11.64 -10.28
N VAL A 39 -6.66 -11.02 -10.16
CA VAL A 39 -6.34 -9.65 -10.57
C VAL A 39 -5.41 -9.65 -11.79
N GLN A 40 -5.38 -8.54 -12.54
CA GLN A 40 -4.60 -8.43 -13.78
C GLN A 40 -3.09 -8.58 -13.59
N SER A 41 -2.57 -8.13 -12.44
CA SER A 41 -1.15 -8.28 -12.10
C SER A 41 -1.02 -8.64 -10.63
N ALA A 42 -0.34 -9.76 -10.33
CA ALA A 42 -0.02 -10.13 -8.97
C ALA A 42 1.42 -10.65 -8.88
N LYS A 43 2.12 -10.21 -7.86
CA LYS A 43 3.48 -10.62 -7.52
C LYS A 43 3.53 -11.06 -6.07
N ILE A 44 4.09 -12.21 -5.85
CA ILE A 44 4.24 -12.81 -4.53
C ILE A 44 5.73 -12.92 -4.24
N ALA A 45 6.16 -12.49 -3.05
CA ALA A 45 7.55 -12.64 -2.64
C ALA A 45 7.92 -14.14 -2.61
N THR A 46 9.11 -14.46 -3.12
CA THR A 46 9.53 -15.86 -3.31
C THR A 46 9.55 -16.64 -2.00
N ASN A 47 9.82 -15.94 -0.89
CA ASN A 47 9.86 -16.48 0.46
C ASN A 47 8.58 -16.21 1.28
N ALA A 48 7.51 -15.72 0.65
CA ALA A 48 6.26 -15.48 1.36
C ALA A 48 5.60 -16.79 1.77
N ASP A 49 5.31 -16.88 3.05
CA ASP A 49 4.56 -17.99 3.66
C ASP A 49 3.31 -17.40 4.30
N PHE A 50 2.20 -17.45 3.57
CA PHE A 50 0.93 -16.88 4.01
C PHE A 50 0.28 -17.68 5.15
N SER A 51 0.66 -18.95 5.34
CA SER A 51 0.12 -19.80 6.41
C SER A 51 0.40 -19.28 7.82
N LYS A 52 1.38 -18.37 7.93
CA LYS A 52 1.75 -17.71 9.20
C LYS A 52 0.77 -16.64 9.65
N TYR A 53 -0.13 -16.20 8.76
CA TYR A 53 -0.99 -15.05 9.01
C TYR A 53 -2.44 -15.49 9.20
N ASP A 54 -3.01 -15.17 10.34
CA ASP A 54 -4.41 -15.39 10.68
C ASP A 54 -5.18 -14.08 10.95
N ARG A 55 -4.47 -12.94 10.88
CA ARG A 55 -4.99 -11.60 11.17
C ARG A 55 -4.66 -10.64 10.05
N LEU A 56 -5.57 -9.71 9.82
CA LEU A 56 -5.43 -8.64 8.85
C LEU A 56 -5.47 -7.29 9.55
N LEU A 57 -4.46 -6.45 9.30
CA LEU A 57 -4.42 -5.05 9.68
C LEU A 57 -4.69 -4.21 8.43
N ALA A 58 -5.85 -3.55 8.39
CA ALA A 58 -6.17 -2.64 7.29
C ALA A 58 -5.52 -1.28 7.53
N GLU A 59 -4.61 -0.90 6.65
CA GLU A 59 -4.00 0.43 6.66
C GLU A 59 -4.89 1.47 5.97
N GLU A 60 -4.61 2.74 6.19
CA GLU A 60 -5.36 3.81 5.53
C GLU A 60 -5.19 3.75 4.02
N MET A 61 -6.29 3.80 3.29
CA MET A 61 -6.30 3.75 1.84
C MET A 61 -5.74 5.05 1.24
N GLY A 62 -4.72 4.93 0.41
CA GLY A 62 -4.22 6.01 -0.43
C GLY A 62 -5.17 6.30 -1.60
N ILE A 63 -5.48 7.58 -1.83
CA ILE A 63 -6.29 8.00 -2.99
C ILE A 63 -5.52 9.09 -3.71
N PHE A 64 -5.28 8.87 -5.00
CA PHE A 64 -4.47 9.75 -5.84
C PHE A 64 -5.30 10.19 -7.04
N PHE A 65 -5.67 11.46 -7.06
CA PHE A 65 -6.31 12.11 -8.18
C PHE A 65 -5.30 12.93 -8.99
N PRO A 66 -5.57 13.19 -10.28
CA PRO A 66 -4.82 14.20 -11.03
C PRO A 66 -4.90 15.58 -10.35
N GLU A 67 -3.87 16.41 -10.52
CA GLU A 67 -3.79 17.75 -9.91
C GLU A 67 -4.92 18.68 -10.36
N ASP A 68 -5.45 18.48 -11.56
CA ASP A 68 -6.57 19.21 -12.14
C ASP A 68 -7.96 18.63 -11.78
N SER A 69 -7.98 17.61 -10.90
CA SER A 69 -9.24 17.04 -10.43
C SER A 69 -9.87 17.95 -9.39
N PRO A 70 -11.13 18.34 -9.54
CA PRO A 70 -11.85 19.15 -8.55
C PRO A 70 -12.39 18.32 -7.38
N SER A 71 -11.86 17.10 -7.15
CA SER A 71 -12.25 16.27 -6.02
C SER A 71 -11.95 16.98 -4.70
N THR A 72 -12.93 17.00 -3.82
CA THR A 72 -12.82 17.62 -2.50
C THR A 72 -12.28 16.61 -1.47
N ASP A 73 -11.81 17.11 -0.32
CA ASP A 73 -11.45 16.24 0.80
C ASP A 73 -12.64 15.40 1.29
N GLU A 74 -13.85 15.93 1.18
CA GLU A 74 -15.08 15.21 1.51
C GLU A 74 -15.32 14.03 0.55
N ASP A 75 -15.10 14.23 -0.75
CA ASP A 75 -15.17 13.15 -1.74
C ASP A 75 -14.16 12.06 -1.44
N VAL A 76 -12.93 12.44 -1.10
CA VAL A 76 -11.87 11.49 -0.73
C VAL A 76 -12.28 10.67 0.49
N GLN A 77 -12.79 11.30 1.54
CA GLN A 77 -13.25 10.60 2.75
C GLN A 77 -14.43 9.67 2.46
N ARG A 78 -15.37 10.12 1.64
CA ARG A 78 -16.51 9.29 1.23
C ARG A 78 -16.07 8.05 0.44
N ILE A 79 -15.13 8.20 -0.49
CA ILE A 79 -14.54 7.07 -1.23
C ILE A 79 -13.88 6.08 -0.27
N ARG A 80 -13.04 6.57 0.65
CA ARG A 80 -12.42 5.71 1.68
C ARG A 80 -13.45 4.93 2.48
N GLN A 81 -14.54 5.58 2.89
CA GLN A 81 -15.60 4.94 3.65
C GLN A 81 -16.33 3.86 2.84
N ILE A 82 -16.63 4.14 1.56
CA ILE A 82 -17.27 3.17 0.66
C ILE A 82 -16.39 1.93 0.50
N PHE A 83 -15.10 2.13 0.20
CA PHE A 83 -14.15 1.03 0.07
C PHE A 83 -14.00 0.25 1.39
N ARG A 84 -13.80 0.95 2.51
CA ARG A 84 -13.71 0.31 3.82
C ARG A 84 -14.91 -0.58 4.10
N ASN A 85 -16.12 -0.08 3.88
CA ASN A 85 -17.35 -0.83 4.10
C ASN A 85 -17.44 -2.07 3.21
N ALA A 86 -17.10 -1.95 1.92
CA ALA A 86 -17.11 -3.06 0.98
C ALA A 86 -16.10 -4.16 1.38
N PHE A 87 -14.89 -3.76 1.79
CA PHE A 87 -13.86 -4.71 2.23
C PHE A 87 -14.21 -5.38 3.56
N ILE A 88 -14.75 -4.66 4.54
CA ILE A 88 -15.19 -5.24 5.81
C ILE A 88 -16.33 -6.26 5.57
N ALA A 89 -17.30 -5.93 4.71
CA ALA A 89 -18.40 -6.83 4.39
C ALA A 89 -17.92 -8.13 3.73
N GLU A 90 -16.94 -8.03 2.84
CA GLU A 90 -16.39 -9.19 2.12
C GLU A 90 -15.45 -10.04 3.01
N LEU A 91 -14.79 -9.41 3.98
CA LEU A 91 -13.76 -10.03 4.82
C LEU A 91 -14.26 -10.39 6.23
N GLN A 92 -15.57 -10.46 6.45
CA GLN A 92 -16.16 -10.72 7.78
C GLN A 92 -15.69 -12.02 8.44
N ASP A 93 -15.22 -13.00 7.67
CA ASP A 93 -14.68 -14.28 8.18
C ASP A 93 -13.21 -14.18 8.58
N TYR A 94 -12.55 -13.06 8.30
CA TYR A 94 -11.17 -12.82 8.65
C TYR A 94 -11.08 -12.04 9.95
N ARG A 95 -10.08 -12.34 10.76
CA ARG A 95 -9.83 -11.59 11.99
C ARG A 95 -9.14 -10.26 11.66
N ILE A 96 -9.93 -9.17 11.60
CA ILE A 96 -9.42 -7.82 11.42
C ILE A 96 -8.96 -7.27 12.76
N VAL A 97 -7.77 -6.71 12.80
CA VAL A 97 -7.13 -6.08 13.98
C VAL A 97 -6.76 -4.64 13.70
N GLU A 98 -6.57 -3.84 14.76
CA GLU A 98 -6.22 -2.42 14.67
C GLU A 98 -4.73 -2.15 14.89
N GLU A 99 -3.99 -3.13 15.42
CA GLU A 99 -2.59 -2.98 15.78
C GLU A 99 -1.70 -4.04 15.12
N PRO A 100 -0.44 -3.70 14.78
CA PRO A 100 0.55 -4.68 14.34
C PRO A 100 0.79 -5.74 15.39
N GLY A 101 1.11 -6.95 14.95
CA GLY A 101 1.41 -8.03 15.88
C GLY A 101 1.89 -9.30 15.20
N PRO A 102 2.23 -10.34 15.98
CA PRO A 102 2.59 -11.63 15.41
C PRO A 102 1.43 -12.21 14.61
N SER A 103 1.74 -12.91 13.54
CA SER A 103 0.76 -13.51 12.62
C SER A 103 -0.23 -12.49 12.00
N THR A 104 0.16 -11.23 11.95
CA THR A 104 -0.66 -10.15 11.38
C THR A 104 -0.06 -9.68 10.05
N MET A 105 -0.86 -9.72 9.02
CA MET A 105 -0.54 -9.17 7.71
C MET A 105 -1.17 -7.79 7.57
N SER A 106 -0.37 -6.75 7.32
CA SER A 106 -0.90 -5.43 6.97
C SER A 106 -1.26 -5.39 5.49
N VAL A 107 -2.35 -4.71 5.20
CA VAL A 107 -2.89 -4.54 3.85
C VAL A 107 -3.11 -3.07 3.59
N GLN A 108 -2.36 -2.55 2.63
CA GLN A 108 -2.50 -1.18 2.15
C GLN A 108 -3.10 -1.17 0.75
N ALA A 109 -4.26 -0.55 0.61
CA ALA A 109 -4.88 -0.29 -0.68
C ALA A 109 -4.54 1.12 -1.18
N SER A 110 -4.45 1.28 -2.50
CA SER A 110 -4.31 2.59 -3.14
C SER A 110 -5.17 2.64 -4.39
N LEU A 111 -5.87 3.74 -4.56
CA LEU A 111 -6.68 4.05 -5.72
C LEU A 111 -6.00 5.19 -6.50
N ILE A 112 -5.70 4.96 -7.77
CA ILE A 112 -5.00 5.90 -8.63
C ILE A 112 -5.88 6.20 -9.84
N ASP A 113 -6.26 7.44 -10.00
CA ASP A 113 -7.08 7.90 -11.10
C ASP A 113 -6.19 8.39 -12.25
N LEU A 114 -6.27 7.72 -13.39
CA LEU A 114 -5.50 8.02 -14.60
C LEU A 114 -6.36 8.62 -15.72
N ARG A 115 -7.55 9.16 -15.43
CA ARG A 115 -8.49 9.65 -16.44
C ARG A 115 -7.91 10.68 -17.37
N ASN A 116 -7.09 11.58 -16.88
CA ASN A 116 -6.50 12.66 -17.66
C ASN A 116 -5.01 12.40 -18.01
N SER A 117 -4.46 11.26 -17.60
CA SER A 117 -3.07 10.93 -17.87
C SER A 117 -2.93 10.40 -19.30
N ALA A 118 -2.25 11.15 -20.15
CA ALA A 118 -1.92 10.71 -21.50
C ALA A 118 -0.92 9.54 -21.51
N ARG A 119 -0.16 9.37 -20.41
CA ARG A 119 0.78 8.28 -20.19
C ARG A 119 0.93 7.97 -18.71
N ALA A 120 1.00 6.68 -18.42
CA ALA A 120 1.37 6.15 -17.11
C ALA A 120 2.87 6.28 -16.79
N ASP A 121 3.57 7.20 -17.42
CA ASP A 121 5.01 7.44 -17.22
C ASP A 121 5.25 8.40 -16.05
N LEU A 122 4.57 8.18 -14.92
CA LEU A 122 4.91 8.88 -13.69
C LEU A 122 6.28 8.39 -13.23
N PRO A 123 7.27 9.28 -13.10
CA PRO A 123 8.58 8.91 -12.57
C PRO A 123 8.43 8.23 -11.20
N GLY A 124 9.01 7.03 -11.04
CA GLY A 124 8.89 6.26 -9.81
C GLY A 124 7.67 5.33 -9.71
N MET A 125 6.79 5.31 -10.71
CA MET A 125 5.67 4.37 -10.72
C MET A 125 6.16 2.93 -10.72
N ARG A 126 5.64 2.12 -9.81
CA ARG A 126 5.97 0.70 -9.71
C ARG A 126 5.56 -0.05 -10.99
N ARG A 127 6.34 -1.06 -11.34
CA ARG A 127 6.13 -1.85 -12.55
C ARG A 127 4.73 -2.47 -12.61
N GLU A 128 4.20 -2.91 -11.47
CA GLU A 128 2.85 -3.49 -11.36
C GLU A 128 1.76 -2.53 -11.84
N ILE A 129 1.88 -1.25 -11.50
CA ILE A 129 0.95 -0.21 -11.93
C ILE A 129 1.09 0.01 -13.44
N ARG A 130 2.30 0.10 -13.95
CA ARG A 130 2.55 0.29 -15.40
C ARG A 130 1.98 -0.84 -16.25
N ASP A 131 2.01 -2.07 -15.74
CA ASP A 131 1.51 -3.25 -16.45
C ASP A 131 -0.02 -3.23 -16.63
N VAL A 132 -0.75 -2.56 -15.73
CA VAL A 132 -2.23 -2.48 -15.76
C VAL A 132 -2.77 -1.10 -16.11
N ALA A 133 -1.95 -0.05 -16.01
CA ALA A 133 -2.34 1.33 -16.23
C ALA A 133 -2.69 1.59 -17.68
N LYS A 134 -3.90 2.12 -17.92
CA LYS A 134 -4.35 2.56 -19.23
C LYS A 134 -4.86 4.01 -19.12
N PRO A 135 -4.68 4.83 -20.16
CA PRO A 135 -5.30 6.14 -20.18
C PRO A 135 -6.81 6.05 -19.91
N GLY A 136 -7.33 6.89 -19.05
CA GLY A 136 -8.76 6.88 -18.70
C GLY A 136 -9.19 5.79 -17.72
N SER A 137 -8.25 5.03 -17.16
CA SER A 137 -8.57 3.97 -16.18
C SER A 137 -8.41 4.44 -14.74
N LEU A 138 -9.05 3.70 -13.86
CA LEU A 138 -8.84 3.70 -12.43
C LEU A 138 -8.00 2.47 -12.08
N VAL A 139 -6.88 2.66 -11.40
CA VAL A 139 -6.01 1.57 -10.97
C VAL A 139 -6.16 1.36 -9.48
N PHE A 140 -6.44 0.15 -9.11
CA PHE A 140 -6.44 -0.30 -7.73
C PHE A 140 -5.17 -1.12 -7.47
N LEU A 141 -4.37 -0.64 -6.54
CA LEU A 141 -3.14 -1.30 -6.09
C LEU A 141 -3.32 -1.77 -4.66
N MET A 142 -2.85 -2.98 -4.38
CA MET A 142 -2.81 -3.53 -3.05
C MET A 142 -1.42 -4.07 -2.73
N GLU A 143 -0.93 -3.73 -1.56
CA GLU A 143 0.32 -4.23 -1.01
C GLU A 143 0.05 -4.94 0.32
N MET A 144 0.55 -6.16 0.44
CA MET A 144 0.49 -6.95 1.66
C MET A 144 1.88 -7.09 2.23
N LYS A 145 2.01 -6.86 3.53
CA LYS A 145 3.29 -6.89 4.26
C LYS A 145 3.12 -7.65 5.57
N ASP A 146 4.21 -8.21 6.05
CA ASP A 146 4.30 -8.58 7.46
C ASP A 146 4.22 -7.32 8.33
N SER A 147 3.31 -7.27 9.28
CA SER A 147 3.02 -6.04 10.04
C SER A 147 4.15 -5.63 11.00
N GLN A 148 5.03 -6.55 11.37
CA GLN A 148 6.14 -6.27 12.29
C GLN A 148 7.42 -5.89 11.55
N SER A 149 7.78 -6.64 10.51
CA SER A 149 9.03 -6.43 9.77
C SER A 149 8.89 -5.48 8.58
N ASN A 150 7.65 -5.16 8.18
CA ASN A 150 7.34 -4.44 6.93
C ASN A 150 7.83 -5.14 5.65
N ALA A 151 8.22 -6.41 5.74
CA ALA A 151 8.60 -7.17 4.57
C ALA A 151 7.39 -7.37 3.65
N ALA A 152 7.55 -7.03 2.38
CA ALA A 152 6.48 -7.18 1.41
C ALA A 152 6.22 -8.66 1.11
N LEU A 153 4.99 -9.11 1.24
CA LEU A 153 4.56 -10.48 0.99
C LEU A 153 3.98 -10.63 -0.42
N ALA A 154 3.14 -9.68 -0.79
CA ALA A 154 2.54 -9.66 -2.12
C ALA A 154 2.18 -8.24 -2.56
N ARG A 155 2.05 -8.09 -3.87
CA ARG A 155 1.52 -6.90 -4.53
C ARG A 155 0.55 -7.32 -5.60
N ALA A 156 -0.60 -6.68 -5.64
CA ALA A 156 -1.62 -6.93 -6.63
C ALA A 156 -2.05 -5.59 -7.25
N ALA A 157 -2.30 -5.61 -8.54
CA ALA A 157 -2.83 -4.45 -9.24
C ALA A 157 -3.91 -4.90 -10.21
N ASP A 158 -4.96 -4.10 -10.28
CA ASP A 158 -6.05 -4.28 -11.23
C ASP A 158 -6.48 -2.93 -11.78
N SER A 159 -7.10 -2.91 -12.94
CA SER A 159 -7.61 -1.69 -13.52
C SER A 159 -9.03 -1.86 -14.07
N ALA A 160 -9.84 -0.84 -13.88
CA ALA A 160 -11.16 -0.75 -14.45
C ALA A 160 -11.33 0.58 -15.16
N GLN A 161 -12.37 0.69 -16.01
CA GLN A 161 -12.74 1.99 -16.54
C GLN A 161 -13.13 2.90 -15.37
N ALA A 162 -12.55 4.09 -15.31
CA ALA A 162 -12.81 5.02 -14.23
C ALA A 162 -14.30 5.41 -14.21
N PRO A 163 -14.95 5.30 -13.04
CA PRO A 163 -16.28 5.86 -12.87
C PRO A 163 -16.25 7.38 -13.08
N THR A 164 -17.40 7.97 -13.35
CA THR A 164 -17.50 9.43 -13.45
C THR A 164 -17.38 10.04 -12.05
N PHE A 165 -16.28 10.74 -11.79
CA PHE A 165 -16.12 11.54 -10.57
C PHE A 165 -16.44 13.02 -10.84
N ALA A 166 -16.83 13.74 -9.79
CA ALA A 166 -17.05 15.18 -9.84
C ALA A 166 -15.85 15.91 -10.48
N GLY A 167 -16.14 16.81 -11.39
CA GLY A 167 -15.13 17.64 -12.04
C GLY A 167 -14.78 17.29 -13.47
N THR A 168 -15.22 16.17 -13.99
CA THR A 168 -15.12 15.93 -15.41
C THR A 168 -16.26 16.65 -16.12
N ARG A 169 -16.04 17.89 -16.55
CA ARG A 169 -17.02 18.75 -17.27
C ARG A 169 -18.30 19.08 -16.48
N GLY A 170 -18.20 19.30 -15.16
CA GLY A 170 -19.35 19.70 -14.33
C GLY A 170 -20.35 18.57 -14.04
N ARG A 171 -19.96 17.31 -14.20
CA ARG A 171 -20.77 16.18 -13.80
C ARG A 171 -20.54 15.86 -12.31
N GLU A 172 -21.61 15.54 -11.63
CA GLU A 172 -21.54 15.01 -10.27
C GLU A 172 -20.85 13.63 -10.24
N THR A 173 -20.27 13.28 -9.10
CA THR A 173 -19.69 11.96 -8.88
C THR A 173 -20.78 10.90 -8.93
N ASP A 174 -20.59 9.89 -9.76
CA ASP A 174 -21.47 8.71 -9.79
C ASP A 174 -21.10 7.76 -8.64
N TRP A 175 -21.71 7.99 -7.49
CA TRP A 175 -21.44 7.21 -6.27
C TRP A 175 -21.83 5.73 -6.41
N ASN A 176 -22.81 5.40 -7.24
CA ASN A 176 -23.19 3.99 -7.48
C ASN A 176 -22.05 3.24 -8.18
N SER A 177 -21.43 3.86 -9.18
CA SER A 177 -20.25 3.28 -9.84
C SER A 177 -19.05 3.15 -8.90
N VAL A 178 -18.88 4.07 -7.97
CA VAL A 178 -17.82 3.97 -6.92
C VAL A 178 -18.08 2.79 -6.00
N GLU A 179 -19.31 2.60 -5.54
CA GLU A 179 -19.71 1.46 -4.71
C GLU A 179 -19.56 0.13 -5.44
N GLU A 180 -19.93 0.07 -6.71
CA GLU A 180 -19.78 -1.13 -7.54
C GLU A 180 -18.30 -1.49 -7.72
N ALA A 181 -17.45 -0.52 -8.02
CA ALA A 181 -16.00 -0.71 -8.10
C ALA A 181 -15.42 -1.21 -6.77
N ALA A 182 -15.84 -0.64 -5.64
CA ALA A 182 -15.39 -1.06 -4.33
C ALA A 182 -15.77 -2.51 -4.01
N ARG A 183 -17.02 -2.92 -4.30
CA ARG A 183 -17.47 -4.32 -4.14
C ARG A 183 -16.71 -5.27 -5.07
N HIS A 184 -16.49 -4.88 -6.31
CA HIS A 184 -15.73 -5.67 -7.26
C HIS A 184 -14.31 -5.95 -6.76
N TRP A 185 -13.57 -4.93 -6.36
CA TRP A 185 -12.19 -5.11 -5.88
C TRP A 185 -12.12 -5.80 -4.50
N ALA A 186 -13.09 -5.59 -3.62
CA ALA A 186 -13.17 -6.35 -2.38
C ALA A 186 -13.32 -7.86 -2.64
N SER A 187 -14.19 -8.23 -3.59
CA SER A 187 -14.37 -9.63 -4.01
C SER A 187 -13.13 -10.21 -4.70
N LEU A 188 -12.41 -9.43 -5.53
CA LEU A 188 -11.13 -9.84 -6.11
C LEU A 188 -10.09 -10.11 -5.01
N PHE A 189 -10.03 -9.23 -4.02
CA PHE A 189 -9.12 -9.39 -2.89
C PHE A 189 -9.45 -10.62 -2.06
N ARG A 190 -10.72 -10.84 -1.74
CA ARG A 190 -11.17 -12.03 -1.04
C ARG A 190 -10.70 -13.29 -1.74
N ARG A 191 -10.92 -13.39 -3.06
CA ARG A 191 -10.45 -14.54 -3.85
C ARG A 191 -8.94 -14.71 -3.81
N PHE A 192 -8.19 -13.59 -3.86
CA PHE A 192 -6.74 -13.66 -3.75
C PHE A 192 -6.30 -14.21 -2.39
N LEU A 193 -6.92 -13.79 -1.30
CA LEU A 193 -6.65 -14.30 0.04
C LEU A 193 -6.99 -15.80 0.16
N ASP A 194 -8.17 -16.21 -0.29
CA ASP A 194 -8.61 -17.60 -0.24
C ASP A 194 -7.66 -18.53 -1.02
N GLN A 195 -7.12 -18.06 -2.14
CA GLN A 195 -6.14 -18.81 -2.95
C GLN A 195 -4.77 -18.96 -2.26
N ASN A 196 -4.37 -18.03 -1.42
CA ASN A 196 -3.03 -17.97 -0.86
C ASN A 196 -2.95 -18.29 0.65
N LEU A 197 -4.04 -18.13 1.40
CA LEU A 197 -4.09 -18.41 2.84
C LEU A 197 -4.53 -19.85 3.16
N SER A 198 -4.79 -20.69 2.16
CA SER A 198 -5.12 -22.14 2.33
C SER A 198 -6.20 -22.36 3.40
N ARG A 199 -7.33 -21.67 3.30
CA ARG A 199 -8.49 -21.88 4.14
C ARG A 199 -9.50 -22.80 3.49
#